data_3dac6d40a27b36fbbaf8352bc952b743
#
_entry.id   3dac6d40a27b36fbbaf8352bc952b743
#
_cell.length_a   1.000
_cell.length_b   1.000
_cell.length_c   1.000
_cell.angle_alpha   90.00
_cell.angle_beta   90.00
_cell.angle_gamma   90.00
#
_symmetry.space_group_name_H-M   'P 1'
#
loop_
_entity.id
_entity.type
_entity.pdbx_description
1 polymer ?
#
loop_
_entity_poly.entity_id
_entity_poly.type
_entity_poly.pdbx_seq_one_letter_code
_entity_poly.pdbx_strand_id
1 'polypeptide(L)'
;TIAPERIEKIESERSLPRPDEVLIMAEKYKTPSLCNYFCARQCPIGQQYVPEIRNSELSDIVLKMLASLNAMDRKKERLIEIAADGTISKDEIDDFVRIQKELECISVTVETLQLWVEKMLANGRIDTEAYNKESEVP
;
A
#
# COMPACT_ATOMS: atom_id res chain seq x y z
N THR A 1 5.13 -11.95 -22.65
CA THR A 1 4.89 -13.39 -22.40
C THR A 1 6.11 -14.01 -21.75
N ILE A 2 5.90 -14.85 -20.74
CA ILE A 2 6.98 -15.54 -20.03
C ILE A 2 7.02 -17.00 -20.53
N ALA A 3 8.22 -17.50 -20.86
CA ALA A 3 8.37 -18.88 -21.28
C ALA A 3 8.01 -19.87 -20.17
N PRO A 4 7.38 -21.02 -20.48
CA PRO A 4 6.98 -21.99 -19.46
C PRO A 4 8.11 -22.48 -18.57
N GLU A 5 9.29 -22.69 -19.12
CA GLU A 5 10.48 -23.12 -18.35
C GLU A 5 10.93 -22.04 -17.36
N ARG A 6 10.74 -20.79 -17.72
CA ARG A 6 11.04 -19.66 -16.83
C ARG A 6 10.06 -19.59 -15.67
N ILE A 7 8.76 -19.78 -15.93
CA ILE A 7 7.72 -19.83 -14.92
C ILE A 7 8.01 -20.97 -13.94
N GLU A 8 8.33 -22.15 -14.44
CA GLU A 8 8.68 -23.31 -13.61
C GLU A 8 9.83 -23.02 -12.66
N LYS A 9 10.88 -22.34 -13.15
CA LYS A 9 12.04 -21.96 -12.32
C LYS A 9 11.66 -20.98 -11.23
N ILE A 10 10.76 -20.05 -11.51
CA ILE A 10 10.26 -19.07 -10.53
C ILE A 10 9.38 -19.76 -9.49
N GLU A 11 8.41 -20.56 -9.93
CA GLU A 11 7.46 -21.26 -9.04
C GLU A 11 8.15 -22.30 -8.15
N SER A 12 9.23 -22.89 -8.60
CA SER A 12 10.04 -23.85 -7.83
C SER A 12 11.13 -23.19 -6.98
N GLU A 13 11.12 -21.86 -6.89
CA GLU A 13 12.08 -21.05 -6.13
C GLU A 13 13.55 -21.24 -6.54
N ARG A 14 13.80 -21.79 -7.74
CA ARG A 14 15.15 -21.91 -8.29
C ARG A 14 15.69 -20.60 -8.85
N SER A 15 14.82 -19.64 -9.10
CA SER A 15 15.19 -18.33 -9.63
C SER A 15 14.20 -17.28 -9.15
N LEU A 16 14.70 -16.11 -8.76
CA LEU A 16 13.84 -14.98 -8.43
C LEU A 16 13.26 -14.36 -9.70
N PRO A 17 12.01 -13.92 -9.69
CA PRO A 17 11.44 -13.22 -10.83
C PRO A 17 12.01 -11.80 -10.94
N ARG A 18 12.00 -11.27 -12.17
CA ARG A 18 12.24 -9.85 -12.38
C ARG A 18 10.95 -9.06 -12.17
N PRO A 19 11.04 -7.74 -11.86
CA PRO A 19 9.84 -6.92 -11.66
C PRO A 19 8.83 -6.96 -12.81
N ASP A 20 9.30 -6.96 -14.06
CA ASP A 20 8.44 -7.07 -15.25
C ASP A 20 7.71 -8.41 -15.31
N GLU A 21 8.39 -9.49 -14.92
CA GLU A 21 7.77 -10.82 -14.83
C GLU A 21 6.70 -10.87 -13.73
N VAL A 22 6.95 -10.24 -12.58
CA VAL A 22 5.98 -10.17 -11.48
C VAL A 22 4.70 -9.46 -11.91
N LEU A 23 4.80 -8.36 -12.66
CA LEU A 23 3.65 -7.64 -13.19
C LEU A 23 2.80 -8.55 -14.09
N ILE A 24 3.42 -9.28 -15.01
CA ILE A 24 2.73 -10.21 -15.91
C ILE A 24 2.05 -11.34 -15.11
N MET A 25 2.75 -11.91 -14.15
CA MET A 25 2.22 -12.99 -13.31
C MET A 25 1.04 -12.53 -12.46
N ALA A 26 1.15 -11.35 -11.85
CA ALA A 26 0.06 -10.77 -11.03
C ALA A 26 -1.22 -10.58 -11.86
N GLU A 27 -1.08 -10.09 -13.08
CA GLU A 27 -2.21 -9.92 -14.00
C GLU A 27 -2.83 -11.26 -14.41
N LYS A 28 -2.00 -12.20 -14.84
CA LYS A 28 -2.49 -13.51 -15.31
C LYS A 28 -3.10 -14.36 -14.20
N TYR A 29 -2.54 -14.31 -13.02
CA TYR A 29 -3.08 -15.02 -11.86
C TYR A 29 -4.21 -14.26 -11.16
N LYS A 30 -4.54 -13.05 -11.61
CA LYS A 30 -5.51 -12.15 -10.96
C LYS A 30 -5.21 -11.97 -9.47
N THR A 31 -3.93 -11.80 -9.17
CA THR A 31 -3.42 -11.67 -7.80
C THR A 31 -2.58 -10.40 -7.67
N PRO A 32 -3.23 -9.22 -7.54
CA PRO A 32 -2.51 -7.94 -7.43
C PRO A 32 -1.54 -7.86 -6.25
N SER A 33 -1.83 -8.57 -5.17
CA SER A 33 -0.98 -8.62 -3.97
C SER A 33 0.43 -9.18 -4.23
N LEU A 34 0.63 -9.88 -5.34
CA LEU A 34 1.93 -10.43 -5.71
C LEU A 34 2.98 -9.33 -5.92
N CYS A 35 2.57 -8.18 -6.47
CA CYS A 35 3.46 -7.04 -6.67
C CYS A 35 3.95 -6.46 -5.34
N ASN A 36 3.06 -6.25 -4.38
CA ASN A 36 3.44 -5.78 -3.05
C ASN A 36 4.33 -6.81 -2.34
N TYR A 37 4.01 -8.09 -2.42
CA TYR A 37 4.80 -9.16 -1.83
C TYR A 37 6.24 -9.13 -2.37
N PHE A 38 6.40 -9.03 -3.69
CA PHE A 38 7.71 -8.95 -4.31
C PHE A 38 8.48 -7.71 -3.83
N CYS A 39 7.85 -6.53 -3.85
CA CYS A 39 8.49 -5.29 -3.43
C CYS A 39 8.90 -5.33 -1.95
N ALA A 40 8.02 -5.80 -1.09
CA ALA A 40 8.25 -5.78 0.36
C ALA A 40 9.24 -6.86 0.83
N ARG A 41 9.30 -8.00 0.14
CA ARG A 41 10.08 -9.14 0.61
C ARG A 41 11.27 -9.54 -0.24
N GLN A 42 11.24 -9.30 -1.54
CA GLN A 42 12.26 -9.78 -2.46
C GLN A 42 13.14 -8.69 -3.06
N CYS A 43 12.61 -7.48 -3.22
CA CYS A 43 13.36 -6.34 -3.71
C CYS A 43 14.16 -5.69 -2.57
N PRO A 44 15.49 -5.57 -2.66
CA PRO A 44 16.28 -4.95 -1.59
C PRO A 44 15.87 -3.52 -1.24
N ILE A 45 15.49 -2.73 -2.23
CA ILE A 45 14.98 -1.38 -2.01
C ILE A 45 13.60 -1.44 -1.34
N GLY A 46 12.72 -2.31 -1.85
CA GLY A 46 11.38 -2.47 -1.31
C GLY A 46 11.38 -2.97 0.14
N GLN A 47 12.33 -3.81 0.52
CA GLN A 47 12.46 -4.26 1.90
C GLN A 47 12.69 -3.12 2.89
N GLN A 48 13.29 -2.02 2.46
CA GLN A 48 13.52 -0.85 3.30
C GLN A 48 12.39 0.18 3.24
N TYR A 49 11.73 0.32 2.10
CA TYR A 49 10.83 1.44 1.84
C TYR A 49 9.37 1.04 1.61
N VAL A 50 9.09 -0.22 1.33
CA VAL A 50 7.75 -0.67 0.97
C VAL A 50 7.19 -1.58 2.07
N PRO A 51 6.14 -1.14 2.77
CA PRO A 51 5.49 -2.00 3.76
C PRO A 51 4.74 -3.14 3.07
N GLU A 52 4.75 -4.31 3.70
CA GLU A 52 3.92 -5.42 3.25
C GLU A 52 2.46 -5.14 3.59
N ILE A 53 1.62 -5.16 2.56
CA ILE A 53 0.18 -4.91 2.69
C ILE A 53 -0.56 -6.25 2.68
N ARG A 54 -1.42 -6.47 3.67
CA ARG A 54 -2.26 -7.67 3.74
C ARG A 54 -3.65 -7.38 3.21
N ASN A 55 -4.24 -8.39 2.55
CA ASN A 55 -5.64 -8.30 2.15
C ASN A 55 -6.53 -8.13 3.38
N SER A 56 -7.45 -7.20 3.30
CA SER A 56 -8.42 -6.90 4.37
C SER A 56 -9.80 -6.68 3.78
N GLU A 57 -10.82 -6.92 4.59
CA GLU A 57 -12.19 -6.61 4.20
C GLU A 57 -12.44 -5.10 4.22
N LEU A 58 -13.33 -4.62 3.36
CA LEU A 58 -13.63 -3.20 3.25
C LEU A 58 -14.08 -2.58 4.57
N SER A 59 -14.90 -3.28 5.34
CA SER A 59 -15.37 -2.79 6.64
C SER A 59 -14.22 -2.54 7.62
N ASP A 60 -13.23 -3.44 7.65
CA ASP A 60 -12.05 -3.28 8.52
C ASP A 60 -11.17 -2.13 8.07
N ILE A 61 -11.02 -1.95 6.76
CA ILE A 61 -10.26 -0.83 6.18
C ILE A 61 -10.91 0.49 6.57
N VAL A 62 -12.23 0.60 6.43
CA VAL A 62 -12.99 1.82 6.78
C VAL A 62 -12.89 2.12 8.26
N LEU A 63 -13.03 1.12 9.14
CA LEU A 63 -12.91 1.31 10.58
C LEU A 63 -11.52 1.81 10.98
N LYS A 64 -10.47 1.23 10.41
CA LYS A 64 -9.09 1.69 10.66
C LYS A 64 -8.87 3.12 10.17
N MET A 65 -9.38 3.44 8.98
CA MET A 65 -9.27 4.78 8.42
C MET A 65 -9.96 5.82 9.31
N LEU A 66 -11.18 5.54 9.75
CA LEU A 66 -11.93 6.44 10.63
C LEU A 66 -11.22 6.63 11.98
N ALA A 67 -10.69 5.57 12.57
CA ALA A 67 -9.92 5.64 13.81
C ALA A 67 -8.67 6.51 13.65
N SER A 68 -7.94 6.35 12.55
CA SER A 68 -6.73 7.14 12.26
C SER A 68 -7.06 8.61 11.99
N LEU A 69 -8.12 8.90 11.24
CA LEU A 69 -8.56 10.28 11.00
C LEU A 69 -8.97 10.97 12.29
N ASN A 70 -9.70 10.29 13.17
CA ASN A 70 -10.07 10.82 14.48
C ASN A 70 -8.84 11.09 15.36
N ALA A 71 -7.85 10.20 15.34
CA ALA A 71 -6.59 10.38 16.05
C ALA A 71 -5.82 11.61 15.54
N MET A 72 -5.76 11.79 14.21
CA MET A 72 -5.12 12.95 13.60
C MET A 72 -5.86 14.25 13.90
N ASP A 73 -7.18 14.23 13.91
CA ASP A 73 -7.97 15.42 14.25
C ASP A 73 -7.61 15.97 15.63
N ARG A 74 -7.37 15.09 16.60
CA ARG A 74 -6.93 15.48 17.95
C ARG A 74 -5.49 16.00 18.00
N LYS A 75 -4.65 15.65 17.02
CA LYS A 75 -3.23 15.99 16.97
C LYS A 75 -2.90 17.14 16.03
N LYS A 76 -3.87 17.62 15.26
CA LYS A 76 -3.61 18.62 14.20
C LYS A 76 -3.05 19.93 14.73
N GLU A 77 -3.57 20.43 15.87
CA GLU A 77 -3.08 21.68 16.47
C GLU A 77 -1.64 21.55 16.91
N ARG A 78 -1.30 20.41 17.53
CA ARG A 78 0.08 20.13 17.95
C ARG A 78 1.03 20.05 16.75
N LEU A 79 0.59 19.46 15.66
CA LEU A 79 1.38 19.41 14.43
C LEU A 79 1.63 20.80 13.85
N ILE A 80 0.62 21.67 13.86
CA ILE A 80 0.75 23.06 13.45
C ILE A 80 1.77 23.81 14.32
N GLU A 81 1.70 23.65 15.64
CA GLU A 81 2.66 24.27 16.57
C GLU A 81 4.09 23.81 16.30
N ILE A 82 4.31 22.51 16.10
CA ILE A 82 5.63 21.92 15.83
C ILE A 82 6.17 22.45 14.50
N ALA A 83 5.32 22.56 13.47
CA ALA A 83 5.72 23.00 12.14
C ALA A 83 5.94 24.51 12.01
N ALA A 84 5.50 25.30 12.99
CA ALA A 84 5.47 26.78 12.86
C ALA A 84 6.83 27.42 12.61
N ASP A 85 7.92 26.89 13.19
CA ASP A 85 9.26 27.42 13.02
C ASP A 85 10.13 26.67 11.99
N GLY A 86 9.56 25.61 11.38
CA GLY A 86 10.27 24.79 10.37
C GLY A 86 11.34 23.88 10.93
N THR A 87 11.48 23.79 12.26
CA THR A 87 12.42 22.89 12.93
C THR A 87 11.72 22.08 14.02
N ILE A 88 12.31 20.95 14.41
CA ILE A 88 11.78 20.10 15.46
C ILE A 88 12.75 20.14 16.64
N SER A 89 12.30 20.74 17.74
CA SER A 89 13.09 20.80 18.98
C SER A 89 13.05 19.47 19.74
N LYS A 90 13.95 19.33 20.71
CA LYS A 90 13.99 18.11 21.56
C LYS A 90 12.68 17.88 22.30
N ASP A 91 12.02 18.94 22.71
CA ASP A 91 10.75 18.87 23.46
C ASP A 91 9.59 18.42 22.56
N GLU A 92 9.73 18.59 21.26
CA GLU A 92 8.71 18.28 20.26
C GLU A 92 8.86 16.88 19.65
N ILE A 93 10.03 16.23 19.80
CA ILE A 93 10.36 14.97 19.14
C ILE A 93 9.36 13.86 19.48
N ASP A 94 8.99 13.71 20.76
CA ASP A 94 8.05 12.66 21.19
C ASP A 94 6.70 12.79 20.50
N ASP A 95 6.16 13.98 20.51
CA ASP A 95 4.86 14.27 19.88
C ASP A 95 4.95 14.13 18.37
N PHE A 96 6.03 14.63 17.77
CA PHE A 96 6.26 14.52 16.33
C PHE A 96 6.33 13.06 15.87
N VAL A 97 7.07 12.22 16.59
CA VAL A 97 7.19 10.79 16.25
C VAL A 97 5.84 10.08 16.36
N ARG A 98 5.02 10.41 17.36
CA ARG A 98 3.67 9.85 17.49
C ARG A 98 2.77 10.25 16.33
N ILE A 99 2.85 11.50 15.90
CA ILE A 99 2.11 12.01 14.73
C ILE A 99 2.60 11.32 13.46
N GLN A 100 3.91 11.19 13.29
CA GLN A 100 4.51 10.50 12.15
C GLN A 100 4.03 9.05 12.05
N LYS A 101 3.99 8.33 13.16
CA LYS A 101 3.47 6.96 13.19
C LYS A 101 2.01 6.87 12.81
N GLU A 102 1.20 7.83 13.23
CA GLU A 102 -0.21 7.87 12.84
C GLU A 102 -0.36 8.11 11.33
N LEU A 103 0.45 8.99 10.76
CA LEU A 103 0.47 9.23 9.31
C LEU A 103 0.93 7.98 8.54
N GLU A 104 1.89 7.24 9.07
CA GLU A 104 2.31 5.97 8.49
C GLU A 104 1.17 4.93 8.50
N CYS A 105 0.40 4.86 9.58
CA CYS A 105 -0.79 4.01 9.64
C CYS A 105 -1.83 4.40 8.60
N ILE A 106 -2.06 5.70 8.40
CA ILE A 106 -2.97 6.20 7.37
C ILE A 106 -2.47 5.79 5.98
N SER A 107 -1.17 5.93 5.72
CA SER A 107 -0.56 5.56 4.45
C SER A 107 -0.76 4.06 4.15
N VAL A 108 -0.49 3.18 5.12
CA VAL A 108 -0.71 1.73 4.96
C VAL A 108 -2.19 1.42 4.73
N THR A 109 -3.08 2.10 5.42
CA THR A 109 -4.53 1.90 5.26
C THR A 109 -5.00 2.31 3.86
N VAL A 110 -4.48 3.42 3.33
CA VAL A 110 -4.77 3.86 1.94
C VAL A 110 -4.29 2.81 0.94
N GLU A 111 -3.10 2.30 1.10
CA GLU A 111 -2.56 1.25 0.22
C GLU A 111 -3.35 -0.06 0.33
N THR A 112 -3.82 -0.39 1.53
CA THR A 112 -4.70 -1.54 1.75
C THR A 112 -6.01 -1.39 0.99
N LEU A 113 -6.59 -0.18 0.99
CA LEU A 113 -7.78 0.13 0.20
C LEU A 113 -7.51 -0.02 -1.30
N GLN A 114 -6.38 0.49 -1.79
CA GLN A 114 -6.01 0.35 -3.19
C GLN A 114 -5.87 -1.12 -3.60
N LEU A 115 -5.25 -1.94 -2.76
CA LEU A 115 -5.12 -3.37 -3.02
C LEU A 115 -6.50 -4.05 -3.06
N TRP A 116 -7.40 -3.69 -2.14
CA TRP A 116 -8.78 -4.19 -2.14
C TRP A 116 -9.51 -3.83 -3.45
N VAL A 117 -9.38 -2.58 -3.90
CA VAL A 117 -9.98 -2.12 -5.16
C VAL A 117 -9.42 -2.91 -6.35
N GLU A 118 -8.10 -3.08 -6.44
CA GLU A 118 -7.46 -3.85 -7.51
C GLU A 118 -7.97 -5.30 -7.54
N LYS A 119 -8.11 -5.90 -6.37
CA LYS A 119 -8.65 -7.26 -6.23
C LYS A 119 -10.10 -7.34 -6.70
N MET A 120 -10.95 -6.37 -6.34
CA MET A 120 -12.34 -6.33 -6.75
C MET A 120 -12.49 -6.10 -8.27
N LEU A 121 -11.64 -5.25 -8.85
CA LEU A 121 -11.60 -5.06 -10.30
C LEU A 121 -11.17 -6.34 -11.01
N ALA A 122 -10.13 -7.01 -10.52
CA ALA A 122 -9.64 -8.26 -11.10
C ALA A 122 -10.68 -9.39 -11.05
N ASN A 123 -11.53 -9.40 -10.02
CA ASN A 123 -12.58 -10.40 -9.84
C ASN A 123 -13.92 -10.00 -10.47
N GLY A 124 -14.00 -8.84 -11.11
CA GLY A 124 -15.23 -8.35 -11.72
C GLY A 124 -16.31 -7.91 -10.74
N ARG A 125 -15.97 -7.68 -9.48
CA ARG A 125 -16.92 -7.22 -8.45
C ARG A 125 -17.13 -5.71 -8.43
N ILE A 126 -16.25 -4.96 -9.10
CA ILE A 126 -16.41 -3.54 -9.39
C ILE A 126 -16.50 -3.43 -10.90
N ASP A 127 -17.46 -2.65 -11.41
CA ASP A 127 -17.56 -2.39 -12.84
C ASP A 127 -16.33 -1.61 -13.31
N THR A 128 -15.49 -2.28 -14.09
CA THR A 128 -14.19 -1.75 -14.54
C THR A 128 -14.37 -0.53 -15.45
N GLU A 129 -15.34 -0.57 -16.34
CA GLU A 129 -15.60 0.53 -17.28
C GLU A 129 -16.06 1.79 -16.53
N ALA A 130 -17.04 1.64 -15.64
CA ALA A 130 -17.53 2.73 -14.81
C ALA A 130 -16.42 3.28 -13.90
N TYR A 131 -15.64 2.42 -13.28
CA TYR A 131 -14.53 2.82 -12.43
C TYR A 131 -13.47 3.63 -13.18
N ASN A 132 -13.05 3.16 -14.35
CA ASN A 132 -12.03 3.82 -15.16
C ASN A 132 -12.53 5.19 -15.66
N LYS A 133 -13.80 5.27 -16.06
CA LYS A 133 -14.41 6.52 -16.50
C LYS A 133 -14.37 7.60 -15.41
N GLU A 134 -14.72 7.24 -14.18
CA GLU A 134 -14.71 8.19 -13.06
C GLU A 134 -13.31 8.52 -12.56
N SER A 135 -12.38 7.58 -12.59
CA SER A 135 -10.99 7.81 -12.16
C SER A 135 -10.19 8.67 -13.12
N GLU A 136 -10.60 8.83 -14.37
CA GLU A 136 -9.98 9.73 -15.35
C GLU A 136 -10.46 11.18 -15.21
N VAL A 137 -11.49 11.44 -14.42
CA VAL A 137 -11.98 12.82 -14.15
C VAL A 137 -11.07 13.45 -13.09
N PRO A 138 -10.38 14.57 -13.39
CA PRO A 138 -9.51 15.24 -12.42
C PRO A 138 -10.28 15.89 -11.28
#